data_ac4a0e26fa9b1a494df671e9f49cd60a
#
_entry.id   ac4a0e26fa9b1a494df671e9f49cd60a
#
_cell.length_a   1.000
_cell.length_b   1.000
_cell.length_c   1.000
_cell.angle_alpha   90.00
_cell.angle_beta   90.00
_cell.angle_gamma   90.00
#
_symmetry.space_group_name_H-M   'P 1'
#
loop_
_entity.id
_entity.type
_entity.pdbx_description
1 polymer ?
#
loop_
_entity_poly.entity_id
_entity_poly.type
_entity_poly.pdbx_seq_one_letter_code
_entity_poly.pdbx_strand_id
1 'polypeptide(L)'
;WGSCATSGCVQAAKPNPTNAVPINKIITDKPIINVPGCPPIGEVMAGVIVHVIAFGKLPELDSQGRPKAFYSKRVHDSCYRRPYFDAGLFVESFDDENAKKGYCLYKVGCKGPSTYNTCGNMKWNGGISYPIQSGHGCIGCSAPDFWDAADSFYSRDLNIVGGKAELNADTIGKVALGGVVAGAAIHAVASNISKRKDLERRIKEGEDGEKKLAKDQI
;
A
#
# COMPACT_ATOMS: atom_id res chain seq x y z
N TRP A 1 -5.98 25.17 -3.89
CA TRP A 1 -5.27 24.62 -2.75
C TRP A 1 -6.22 24.05 -1.71
N GLY A 2 -5.80 22.94 -1.09
CA GLY A 2 -6.50 22.32 0.03
C GLY A 2 -7.58 21.33 -0.40
N SER A 3 -7.90 20.41 0.51
CA SER A 3 -8.91 19.38 0.27
C SER A 3 -10.30 19.97 0.08
N CYS A 4 -10.61 21.14 0.65
CA CYS A 4 -11.87 21.83 0.42
C CYS A 4 -12.06 22.19 -1.06
N ALA A 5 -11.02 22.70 -1.73
CA ALA A 5 -11.08 23.03 -3.14
C ALA A 5 -11.00 21.80 -4.05
N THR A 6 -10.23 20.78 -3.65
CA THR A 6 -9.97 19.62 -4.51
C THR A 6 -11.06 18.55 -4.45
N SER A 7 -11.79 18.44 -3.34
CA SER A 7 -12.79 17.39 -3.14
C SER A 7 -14.03 17.80 -2.33
N GLY A 8 -14.10 19.05 -1.86
CA GLY A 8 -15.16 19.52 -0.96
C GLY A 8 -14.86 19.36 0.52
N CYS A 9 -13.94 18.45 0.88
CA CYS A 9 -13.50 18.18 2.24
C CYS A 9 -14.65 17.84 3.20
N VAL A 10 -14.47 18.12 4.49
CA VAL A 10 -15.46 17.81 5.56
C VAL A 10 -16.84 18.45 5.30
N GLN A 11 -16.87 19.58 4.61
CA GLN A 11 -18.13 20.24 4.25
C GLN A 11 -18.97 19.40 3.26
N ALA A 12 -18.32 18.54 2.48
CA ALA A 12 -19.00 17.62 1.55
C ALA A 12 -19.42 16.29 2.21
N ALA A 13 -19.15 16.11 3.52
CA ALA A 13 -19.57 14.93 4.26
C ALA A 13 -21.11 14.77 4.21
N LYS A 14 -21.56 13.53 4.12
CA LYS A 14 -23.00 13.21 4.07
C LYS A 14 -23.72 13.74 5.32
N PRO A 15 -24.88 14.37 5.14
CA PRO A 15 -25.71 14.51 3.94
C PRO A 15 -25.33 15.70 3.02
N ASN A 16 -24.22 16.38 3.23
CA ASN A 16 -23.75 17.54 2.45
C ASN A 16 -24.81 18.67 2.32
N PRO A 17 -25.26 19.24 3.43
CA PRO A 17 -26.37 20.19 3.42
C PRO A 17 -26.07 21.50 2.67
N THR A 18 -24.77 21.81 2.47
CA THR A 18 -24.31 23.00 1.75
C THR A 18 -24.07 22.78 0.26
N ASN A 19 -24.24 21.56 -0.22
CA ASN A 19 -23.89 21.14 -1.59
C ASN A 19 -22.44 21.49 -1.97
N ALA A 20 -21.51 21.34 -1.03
CA ALA A 20 -20.09 21.57 -1.26
C ALA A 20 -19.56 20.61 -2.32
N VAL A 21 -18.90 21.15 -3.35
CA VAL A 21 -18.34 20.39 -4.46
C VAL A 21 -16.89 20.82 -4.74
N PRO A 22 -16.08 19.96 -5.34
CA PRO A 22 -14.74 20.33 -5.76
C PRO A 22 -14.78 21.38 -6.88
N ILE A 23 -13.75 22.22 -6.93
CA ILE A 23 -13.67 23.35 -7.86
C ILE A 23 -13.71 22.93 -9.34
N ASN A 24 -13.22 21.74 -9.67
CA ASN A 24 -13.25 21.18 -11.02
C ASN A 24 -14.66 20.83 -11.53
N LYS A 25 -15.65 20.82 -10.66
CA LYS A 25 -17.07 20.71 -11.03
C LYS A 25 -17.65 22.05 -11.49
N ILE A 26 -17.02 23.15 -11.10
CA ILE A 26 -17.48 24.53 -11.39
C ILE A 26 -16.64 25.12 -12.54
N ILE A 27 -15.31 24.98 -12.47
CA ILE A 27 -14.40 25.48 -13.49
C ILE A 27 -14.00 24.31 -14.39
N THR A 28 -14.51 24.31 -15.62
CA THR A 28 -14.30 23.23 -16.58
C THR A 28 -13.50 23.66 -17.82
N ASP A 29 -13.31 24.95 -18.01
CA ASP A 29 -12.67 25.59 -19.17
C ASP A 29 -11.18 25.89 -18.97
N LYS A 30 -10.63 25.59 -17.81
CA LYS A 30 -9.23 25.86 -17.47
C LYS A 30 -8.53 24.66 -16.86
N PRO A 31 -7.23 24.50 -17.09
CA PRO A 31 -6.46 23.46 -16.42
C PRO A 31 -6.40 23.72 -14.92
N ILE A 32 -6.61 22.66 -14.13
CA ILE A 32 -6.58 22.72 -12.66
C ILE A 32 -5.47 21.83 -12.15
N ILE A 33 -4.67 22.36 -11.24
CA ILE A 33 -3.70 21.60 -10.44
C ILE A 33 -4.26 21.44 -9.03
N ASN A 34 -4.53 20.21 -8.63
CA ASN A 34 -5.02 19.87 -7.30
C ASN A 34 -3.87 19.69 -6.32
N VAL A 35 -3.86 20.47 -5.25
CA VAL A 35 -2.90 20.34 -4.15
C VAL A 35 -3.69 20.08 -2.85
N PRO A 36 -4.14 18.82 -2.62
CA PRO A 36 -4.92 18.49 -1.45
C PRO A 36 -4.07 18.45 -0.18
N GLY A 37 -4.73 18.57 0.93
CA GLY A 37 -4.22 18.61 2.30
C GLY A 37 -5.16 19.44 3.16
N CYS A 38 -5.18 19.23 4.47
CA CYS A 38 -6.07 19.97 5.38
C CYS A 38 -5.30 20.44 6.63
N PRO A 39 -4.51 21.50 6.46
CA PRO A 39 -4.10 22.23 5.24
C PRO A 39 -3.05 21.49 4.41
N PRO A 40 -2.80 21.89 3.15
CA PRO A 40 -1.66 21.40 2.40
C PRO A 40 -0.34 21.99 2.94
N ILE A 41 0.76 21.32 2.67
CA ILE A 41 2.10 21.76 3.08
C ILE A 41 2.48 23.03 2.30
N GLY A 42 2.91 24.10 3.00
CA GLY A 42 3.23 25.39 2.39
C GLY A 42 4.31 25.29 1.31
N GLU A 43 5.34 24.49 1.55
CA GLU A 43 6.44 24.26 0.62
C GLU A 43 5.98 23.51 -0.65
N VAL A 44 4.97 22.65 -0.54
CA VAL A 44 4.35 22.01 -1.72
C VAL A 44 3.61 23.03 -2.57
N MET A 45 2.84 23.93 -1.94
CA MET A 45 2.15 25.02 -2.66
C MET A 45 3.16 25.92 -3.36
N ALA A 46 4.20 26.36 -2.64
CA ALA A 46 5.27 27.18 -3.21
C ALA A 46 6.00 26.47 -4.36
N GLY A 47 6.33 25.19 -4.19
CA GLY A 47 7.00 24.39 -5.21
C GLY A 47 6.19 24.25 -6.50
N VAL A 48 4.87 24.11 -6.42
CA VAL A 48 3.99 24.10 -7.59
C VAL A 48 3.96 25.44 -8.29
N ILE A 49 3.87 26.56 -7.56
CA ILE A 49 3.90 27.91 -8.13
C ILE A 49 5.25 28.17 -8.83
N VAL A 50 6.36 27.88 -8.14
CA VAL A 50 7.71 28.04 -8.69
C VAL A 50 7.90 27.21 -9.95
N HIS A 51 7.40 25.96 -9.97
CA HIS A 51 7.48 25.12 -11.16
C HIS A 51 6.78 25.80 -12.37
N VAL A 52 5.56 26.28 -12.19
CA VAL A 52 4.80 26.91 -13.28
C VAL A 52 5.49 28.19 -13.76
N ILE A 53 6.00 29.02 -12.84
CA ILE A 53 6.70 30.26 -13.19
C ILE A 53 8.02 29.98 -13.91
N ALA A 54 8.82 29.06 -13.39
CA ALA A 54 10.16 28.78 -13.90
C ALA A 54 10.14 28.04 -15.26
N PHE A 55 9.19 27.13 -15.46
CA PHE A 55 9.15 26.30 -16.66
C PHE A 55 8.04 26.68 -17.66
N GLY A 56 7.14 27.60 -17.32
CA GLY A 56 6.02 28.03 -18.17
C GLY A 56 5.04 26.89 -18.52
N LYS A 57 5.05 25.77 -17.80
CA LYS A 57 4.21 24.60 -18.06
C LYS A 57 3.71 23.96 -16.78
N LEU A 58 2.63 23.18 -16.89
CA LEU A 58 2.11 22.43 -15.76
C LEU A 58 3.08 21.31 -15.34
N PRO A 59 3.18 20.99 -14.04
CA PRO A 59 3.90 19.80 -13.58
C PRO A 59 3.20 18.52 -14.07
N GLU A 60 3.91 17.40 -14.04
CA GLU A 60 3.31 16.11 -14.31
C GLU A 60 2.26 15.78 -13.23
N LEU A 61 1.02 15.47 -13.67
CA LEU A 61 -0.11 15.22 -12.78
C LEU A 61 -0.50 13.74 -12.78
N ASP A 62 -1.04 13.29 -11.66
CA ASP A 62 -1.69 11.98 -11.54
C ASP A 62 -3.16 12.03 -12.03
N SER A 63 -3.87 10.90 -11.94
CA SER A 63 -5.28 10.77 -12.35
C SER A 63 -6.25 11.67 -11.57
N GLN A 64 -5.84 12.21 -10.42
CA GLN A 64 -6.63 13.14 -9.61
C GLN A 64 -6.21 14.61 -9.83
N GLY A 65 -5.33 14.86 -10.80
CA GLY A 65 -4.80 16.21 -11.09
C GLY A 65 -3.79 16.70 -10.05
N ARG A 66 -3.14 15.81 -9.27
CA ARG A 66 -2.17 16.17 -8.25
C ARG A 66 -0.75 16.07 -8.81
N PRO A 67 0.18 17.00 -8.48
CA PRO A 67 1.57 16.93 -8.92
C PRO A 67 2.26 15.64 -8.44
N LYS A 68 2.69 14.79 -9.36
CA LYS A 68 3.35 13.52 -9.04
C LYS A 68 4.59 13.68 -8.19
N ALA A 69 5.31 14.80 -8.33
CA ALA A 69 6.48 15.08 -7.50
C ALA A 69 6.20 15.02 -5.99
N PHE A 70 4.97 15.33 -5.57
CA PHE A 70 4.56 15.37 -4.16
C PHE A 70 3.56 14.30 -3.76
N TYR A 71 2.82 13.73 -4.73
CA TYR A 71 1.70 12.82 -4.45
C TYR A 71 1.86 11.42 -5.07
N SER A 72 3.07 11.04 -5.53
CA SER A 72 3.32 9.71 -6.09
C SER A 72 3.59 8.62 -5.03
N LYS A 73 3.98 9.01 -3.82
CA LYS A 73 4.28 8.07 -2.71
C LYS A 73 3.25 8.20 -1.60
N ARG A 74 2.97 7.08 -0.95
CA ARG A 74 2.10 7.07 0.23
C ARG A 74 2.85 7.62 1.43
N VAL A 75 2.11 8.22 2.37
CA VAL A 75 2.67 8.67 3.66
C VAL A 75 3.37 7.53 4.39
N HIS A 76 2.82 6.33 4.31
CA HIS A 76 3.37 5.11 4.90
C HIS A 76 4.74 4.72 4.33
N ASP A 77 5.00 4.95 3.05
CA ASP A 77 6.25 4.57 2.38
C ASP A 77 7.47 5.36 2.91
N SER A 78 7.22 6.56 3.46
CA SER A 78 8.23 7.44 4.06
C SER A 78 8.05 7.61 5.56
N CYS A 79 7.23 6.78 6.20
CA CYS A 79 6.92 6.89 7.61
C CYS A 79 8.05 6.33 8.48
N TYR A 80 8.55 7.11 9.44
CA TYR A 80 9.57 6.66 10.39
C TYR A 80 9.10 5.52 11.31
N ARG A 81 7.77 5.30 11.44
CA ARG A 81 7.18 4.18 12.17
C ARG A 81 6.99 2.92 11.30
N ARG A 82 7.41 2.94 10.03
CA ARG A 82 7.28 1.81 9.12
C ARG A 82 7.92 0.52 9.65
N PRO A 83 9.12 0.53 10.28
CA PRO A 83 9.71 -0.68 10.84
C PRO A 83 8.83 -1.36 11.90
N TYR A 84 8.08 -0.58 12.69
CA TYR A 84 7.15 -1.15 13.67
C TYR A 84 5.93 -1.79 13.00
N PHE A 85 5.46 -1.23 11.89
CA PHE A 85 4.39 -1.86 11.10
C PHE A 85 4.85 -3.22 10.56
N ASP A 86 6.03 -3.27 9.97
CA ASP A 86 6.59 -4.49 9.37
C ASP A 86 6.89 -5.56 10.45
N ALA A 87 7.23 -5.15 11.66
CA ALA A 87 7.43 -6.03 12.81
C ALA A 87 6.14 -6.42 13.55
N GLY A 88 4.96 -5.88 13.14
CA GLY A 88 3.69 -6.15 13.81
C GLY A 88 3.54 -5.48 15.18
N LEU A 89 4.33 -4.43 15.46
CA LEU A 89 4.30 -3.69 16.71
C LEU A 89 3.37 -2.47 16.58
N PHE A 90 2.19 -2.57 17.17
CA PHE A 90 1.13 -1.58 17.05
C PHE A 90 0.76 -0.96 18.39
N VAL A 91 0.27 0.28 18.30
CA VAL A 91 -0.49 0.95 19.36
C VAL A 91 -1.91 0.40 19.32
N GLU A 92 -2.41 -0.09 20.45
CA GLU A 92 -3.79 -0.57 20.60
C GLU A 92 -4.73 0.52 21.12
N SER A 93 -4.19 1.45 21.95
CA SER A 93 -4.87 2.61 22.49
C SER A 93 -3.89 3.78 22.61
N PHE A 94 -4.36 5.03 22.45
CA PHE A 94 -3.51 6.23 22.49
C PHE A 94 -2.78 6.46 23.83
N ASP A 95 -3.20 5.81 24.90
CA ASP A 95 -2.65 5.91 26.25
C ASP A 95 -1.88 4.66 26.71
N ASP A 96 -1.72 3.67 25.84
CA ASP A 96 -1.02 2.43 26.18
C ASP A 96 0.53 2.58 26.21
N GLU A 97 1.21 1.57 26.74
CA GLU A 97 2.68 1.52 26.78
C GLU A 97 3.30 1.48 25.36
N ASN A 98 2.58 0.94 24.38
CA ASN A 98 3.04 0.88 22.99
C ASN A 98 3.00 2.28 22.36
N ALA A 99 2.03 3.12 22.73
CA ALA A 99 1.99 4.53 22.32
C ALA A 99 3.20 5.30 22.85
N LYS A 100 3.56 5.09 24.13
CA LYS A 100 4.77 5.69 24.75
C LYS A 100 6.05 5.25 24.06
N LYS A 101 6.14 3.99 23.60
CA LYS A 101 7.27 3.46 22.82
C LYS A 101 7.29 3.94 21.38
N GLY A 102 6.27 4.65 20.90
CA GLY A 102 6.19 5.17 19.55
C GLY A 102 5.88 4.13 18.48
N TYR A 103 5.22 3.02 18.81
CA TYR A 103 4.84 1.97 17.87
C TYR A 103 3.88 2.46 16.80
N CYS A 104 3.61 1.62 15.78
CA CYS A 104 2.79 2.00 14.63
C CYS A 104 1.34 2.29 15.02
N LEU A 105 0.79 3.40 14.53
CA LEU A 105 -0.57 3.88 14.80
C LEU A 105 -1.65 3.25 13.89
N TYR A 106 -1.33 2.20 13.14
CA TYR A 106 -2.25 1.61 12.17
C TYR A 106 -3.55 1.11 12.83
N LYS A 107 -3.45 0.43 13.96
CA LYS A 107 -4.62 -0.12 14.66
C LYS A 107 -5.55 0.94 15.26
N VAL A 108 -5.01 2.10 15.58
CA VAL A 108 -5.78 3.26 16.07
C VAL A 108 -6.21 4.21 14.94
N GLY A 109 -6.25 3.72 13.72
CA GLY A 109 -6.92 4.39 12.60
C GLY A 109 -6.02 5.17 11.64
N CYS A 110 -4.70 5.00 11.67
CA CYS A 110 -3.80 5.67 10.72
C CYS A 110 -4.09 5.27 9.27
N LYS A 111 -4.43 6.24 8.41
CA LYS A 111 -4.70 6.07 6.97
C LYS A 111 -3.44 6.26 6.11
N GLY A 112 -2.25 6.35 6.72
CA GLY A 112 -0.99 6.51 5.99
C GLY A 112 -0.75 5.51 4.86
N PRO A 113 -1.08 4.22 5.03
CA PRO A 113 -0.92 3.20 4.00
C PRO A 113 -1.76 3.40 2.73
N SER A 114 -2.89 4.09 2.80
CA SER A 114 -3.78 4.37 1.66
C SER A 114 -3.69 5.81 1.14
N THR A 115 -2.95 6.69 1.83
CA THR A 115 -2.91 8.13 1.55
C THR A 115 -1.64 8.54 0.82
N TYR A 116 -1.78 9.11 -0.36
CA TYR A 116 -0.67 9.68 -1.15
C TYR A 116 -0.43 11.13 -0.75
N ASN A 117 0.72 11.40 -0.15
CA ASN A 117 1.19 12.75 0.24
C ASN A 117 2.67 12.68 0.67
N THR A 118 3.34 13.81 0.65
CA THR A 118 4.76 13.94 1.02
C THR A 118 5.01 14.24 2.51
N CYS A 119 3.99 14.17 3.38
CA CYS A 119 4.10 14.50 4.81
C CYS A 119 5.23 13.75 5.54
N GLY A 120 5.51 12.50 5.18
CA GLY A 120 6.59 11.71 5.78
C GLY A 120 7.98 12.26 5.47
N ASN A 121 8.15 12.92 4.32
CA ASN A 121 9.42 13.48 3.86
C ASN A 121 9.55 14.97 4.22
N MET A 122 8.60 15.80 3.76
CA MET A 122 8.70 17.25 3.89
C MET A 122 8.23 17.74 5.26
N LYS A 123 7.32 16.99 5.92
CA LYS A 123 6.67 17.38 7.17
C LYS A 123 5.91 18.70 7.03
N TRP A 124 5.48 19.27 8.14
CA TRP A 124 4.79 20.56 8.23
C TRP A 124 5.65 21.58 8.96
N ASN A 125 5.28 22.86 8.86
CA ASN A 125 5.92 23.96 9.58
C ASN A 125 7.45 24.00 9.38
N GLY A 126 7.89 24.02 8.13
CA GLY A 126 9.31 24.05 7.82
C GLY A 126 10.08 22.79 8.21
N GLY A 127 9.44 21.63 8.12
CA GLY A 127 10.07 20.34 8.38
C GLY A 127 10.08 19.88 9.85
N ILE A 128 9.36 20.58 10.73
CA ILE A 128 9.39 20.29 12.18
C ILE A 128 8.66 18.97 12.50
N SER A 129 7.40 18.83 12.09
CA SER A 129 6.54 17.72 12.50
C SER A 129 5.41 17.47 11.51
N TYR A 130 4.72 16.33 11.67
CA TYR A 130 3.47 16.00 11.00
C TYR A 130 2.66 15.07 11.91
N PRO A 131 1.35 14.81 11.65
CA PRO A 131 0.47 14.15 12.62
C PRO A 131 1.01 12.87 13.23
N ILE A 132 1.61 11.98 12.42
CA ILE A 132 2.16 10.71 12.92
C ILE A 132 3.34 10.94 13.88
N GLN A 133 4.16 11.94 13.62
CA GLN A 133 5.27 12.30 14.50
C GLN A 133 4.78 12.90 15.81
N SER A 134 3.65 13.59 15.76
CA SER A 134 3.00 14.18 16.94
C SER A 134 2.10 13.19 17.72
N GLY A 135 2.14 11.90 17.38
CA GLY A 135 1.40 10.85 18.10
C GLY A 135 -0.01 10.57 17.59
N HIS A 136 -0.46 11.24 16.52
CA HIS A 136 -1.77 11.00 15.90
C HIS A 136 -1.62 10.37 14.51
N GLY A 137 -2.44 9.36 14.19
CA GLY A 137 -2.43 8.72 12.89
C GLY A 137 -2.78 9.69 11.73
N CYS A 138 -2.32 9.37 10.52
CA CYS A 138 -2.76 10.08 9.32
C CYS A 138 -4.27 9.91 9.15
N ILE A 139 -5.01 11.00 8.97
CA ILE A 139 -6.47 10.99 8.74
C ILE A 139 -6.84 10.83 7.25
N GLY A 140 -5.85 10.80 6.36
CA GLY A 140 -6.11 10.64 4.93
C GLY A 140 -6.47 11.91 4.19
N CYS A 141 -6.16 13.09 4.73
CA CYS A 141 -6.68 14.39 4.27
C CYS A 141 -6.42 14.75 2.81
N SER A 142 -5.49 14.10 2.12
CA SER A 142 -5.25 14.27 0.68
C SER A 142 -5.94 13.23 -0.21
N ALA A 143 -6.66 12.28 0.39
CA ALA A 143 -7.49 11.34 -0.35
C ALA A 143 -8.89 11.94 -0.58
N PRO A 144 -9.54 11.66 -1.73
CA PRO A 144 -10.95 12.01 -1.93
C PRO A 144 -11.81 11.31 -0.89
N ASP A 145 -12.87 11.97 -0.46
CA ASP A 145 -13.88 11.44 0.44
C ASP A 145 -13.36 10.91 1.80
N PHE A 146 -12.17 11.38 2.24
CA PHE A 146 -11.53 10.88 3.47
C PHE A 146 -12.40 11.01 4.72
N TRP A 147 -13.37 11.90 4.71
CA TRP A 147 -14.32 12.14 5.78
C TRP A 147 -15.43 11.08 5.86
N ASP A 148 -15.73 10.41 4.73
CA ASP A 148 -16.77 9.37 4.60
C ASP A 148 -16.20 8.00 4.19
N ALA A 149 -14.90 7.93 3.85
CA ALA A 149 -14.30 6.73 3.28
C ALA A 149 -14.10 5.58 4.29
N ALA A 150 -14.17 5.88 5.57
CA ALA A 150 -14.09 4.90 6.65
C ALA A 150 -15.14 5.25 7.70
N ASP A 151 -15.63 4.27 8.44
CA ASP A 151 -16.64 4.45 9.48
C ASP A 151 -16.24 5.50 10.52
N SER A 152 -14.95 5.67 10.77
CA SER A 152 -14.40 6.64 11.71
C SER A 152 -12.93 6.94 11.37
N PHE A 153 -12.45 8.15 11.71
CA PHE A 153 -11.03 8.48 11.64
C PHE A 153 -10.16 7.55 12.48
N TYR A 154 -10.70 6.95 13.52
CA TYR A 154 -10.02 6.05 14.44
C TYR A 154 -10.24 4.57 14.13
N SER A 155 -11.09 4.23 13.17
CA SER A 155 -11.22 2.85 12.72
C SER A 155 -10.08 2.46 11.79
N ARG A 156 -9.65 1.21 11.91
CA ARG A 156 -8.59 0.65 11.06
C ARG A 156 -9.06 0.58 9.60
N ASP A 157 -8.20 0.98 8.67
CA ASP A 157 -8.44 0.80 7.24
C ASP A 157 -8.26 -0.69 6.87
N LEU A 158 -9.37 -1.36 6.58
CA LEU A 158 -9.40 -2.79 6.26
C LEU A 158 -9.03 -3.10 4.80
N ASN A 159 -8.86 -2.07 3.95
CA ASN A 159 -8.53 -2.26 2.53
C ASN A 159 -7.04 -2.50 2.26
N ILE A 160 -6.23 -2.57 3.33
CA ILE A 160 -4.79 -2.78 3.21
C ILE A 160 -4.49 -4.27 3.41
N VAL A 161 -3.85 -4.84 2.42
CA VAL A 161 -3.28 -6.19 2.32
C VAL A 161 -3.89 -7.22 3.29
N GLY A 162 -4.82 -8.03 2.79
CA GLY A 162 -5.34 -9.18 3.53
C GLY A 162 -6.66 -8.96 4.27
N GLY A 163 -7.32 -7.82 4.11
CA GLY A 163 -8.64 -7.58 4.68
C GLY A 163 -8.65 -7.65 6.22
N LYS A 164 -9.41 -8.57 6.78
CA LYS A 164 -9.57 -8.73 8.24
C LYS A 164 -8.38 -9.40 8.96
N ALA A 165 -7.35 -9.87 8.24
CA ALA A 165 -6.21 -10.57 8.83
C ALA A 165 -5.07 -9.60 9.18
N GLU A 166 -4.58 -9.68 10.41
CA GLU A 166 -3.36 -9.00 10.84
C GLU A 166 -2.14 -9.77 10.33
N LEU A 167 -1.75 -9.49 9.08
CA LEU A 167 -0.55 -10.09 8.49
C LEU A 167 0.65 -9.14 8.71
N ASN A 168 1.58 -9.54 9.55
CA ASN A 168 2.88 -8.91 9.62
C ASN A 168 3.86 -9.56 8.62
N ALA A 169 5.00 -8.90 8.36
CA ALA A 169 6.00 -9.39 7.42
C ALA A 169 6.50 -10.80 7.76
N ASP A 170 6.66 -11.10 9.04
CA ASP A 170 7.06 -12.43 9.52
C ASP A 170 6.05 -13.51 9.19
N THR A 171 4.75 -13.23 9.37
CA THR A 171 3.68 -14.18 9.05
C THR A 171 3.64 -14.45 7.55
N ILE A 172 3.72 -13.41 6.73
CA ILE A 172 3.80 -13.55 5.27
C ILE A 172 5.04 -14.36 4.87
N GLY A 173 6.19 -14.06 5.45
CA GLY A 173 7.44 -14.77 5.21
C GLY A 173 7.36 -16.26 5.57
N LYS A 174 6.80 -16.60 6.73
CA LYS A 174 6.60 -17.99 7.18
C LYS A 174 5.67 -18.76 6.26
N VAL A 175 4.55 -18.16 5.84
CA VAL A 175 3.58 -18.79 4.91
C VAL A 175 4.23 -18.99 3.53
N ALA A 176 4.94 -18.00 3.01
CA ALA A 176 5.64 -18.12 1.74
C ALA A 176 6.73 -19.20 1.77
N LEU A 177 7.56 -19.22 2.82
CA LEU A 177 8.59 -20.23 3.01
C LEU A 177 7.99 -21.64 3.13
N GLY A 178 6.93 -21.79 3.92
CA GLY A 178 6.18 -23.05 4.06
C GLY A 178 5.65 -23.56 2.72
N GLY A 179 5.12 -22.68 1.90
CA GLY A 179 4.65 -22.99 0.55
C GLY A 179 5.76 -23.49 -0.37
N VAL A 180 6.93 -22.84 -0.35
CA VAL A 180 8.11 -23.25 -1.13
C VAL A 180 8.63 -24.62 -0.68
N VAL A 181 8.76 -24.85 0.63
CA VAL A 181 9.22 -26.14 1.18
C VAL A 181 8.25 -27.26 0.83
N ALA A 182 6.95 -27.04 1.00
CA ALA A 182 5.94 -28.03 0.61
C ALA A 182 5.97 -28.35 -0.89
N GLY A 183 6.07 -27.33 -1.74
CA GLY A 183 6.20 -27.50 -3.19
C GLY A 183 7.46 -28.29 -3.59
N ALA A 184 8.60 -28.00 -2.98
CA ALA A 184 9.83 -28.75 -3.22
C ALA A 184 9.72 -30.22 -2.77
N ALA A 185 9.10 -30.49 -1.63
CA ALA A 185 8.87 -31.85 -1.15
C ALA A 185 7.95 -32.66 -2.10
N ILE A 186 6.83 -32.04 -2.53
CA ILE A 186 5.92 -32.65 -3.51
C ILE A 186 6.65 -32.95 -4.82
N HIS A 187 7.43 -32.00 -5.31
CA HIS A 187 8.22 -32.18 -6.53
C HIS A 187 9.24 -33.32 -6.41
N ALA A 188 9.95 -33.41 -5.28
CA ALA A 188 10.93 -34.47 -5.03
C ALA A 188 10.26 -35.86 -5.01
N VAL A 189 9.09 -35.98 -4.34
CA VAL A 189 8.33 -37.23 -4.31
C VAL A 189 7.83 -37.60 -5.71
N ALA A 190 7.23 -36.66 -6.43
CA ALA A 190 6.75 -36.91 -7.79
C ALA A 190 7.89 -37.31 -8.76
N SER A 191 9.03 -36.64 -8.66
CA SER A 191 10.22 -36.96 -9.45
C SER A 191 10.75 -38.37 -9.15
N ASN A 192 10.79 -38.77 -7.87
CA ASN A 192 11.21 -40.12 -7.49
C ASN A 192 10.24 -41.23 -7.99
N ILE A 193 8.94 -40.97 -7.92
CA ILE A 193 7.91 -41.90 -8.47
C ILE A 193 8.10 -42.01 -9.98
N SER A 194 8.28 -40.91 -10.68
CA SER A 194 8.49 -40.90 -12.14
C SER A 194 9.76 -41.68 -12.53
N LYS A 195 10.87 -41.48 -11.82
CA LYS A 195 12.12 -42.22 -12.05
C LYS A 195 11.98 -43.71 -11.81
N ARG A 196 11.24 -44.12 -10.76
CA ARG A 196 10.98 -45.54 -10.48
C ARG A 196 10.16 -46.19 -11.60
N LYS A 197 9.10 -45.54 -12.06
CA LYS A 197 8.29 -46.04 -13.17
C LYS A 197 9.09 -46.16 -14.49
N ASP A 198 9.97 -45.18 -14.75
CA ASP A 198 10.83 -45.22 -15.93
C ASP A 198 11.85 -46.40 -15.84
N LEU A 199 12.43 -46.62 -14.66
CA LEU A 199 13.34 -47.72 -14.42
C LEU A 199 12.62 -49.06 -14.59
N GLU A 200 11.43 -49.27 -14.01
CA GLU A 200 10.62 -50.44 -14.16
C GLU A 200 10.27 -50.73 -15.63
N ARG A 201 9.91 -49.71 -16.39
CA ARG A 201 9.66 -49.80 -17.82
C ARG A 201 10.89 -50.30 -18.58
N ARG A 202 12.07 -49.70 -18.32
CA ARG A 202 13.32 -50.09 -18.98
C ARG A 202 13.76 -51.48 -18.66
N ILE A 203 13.56 -51.96 -17.43
CA ILE A 203 13.83 -53.33 -17.03
C ILE A 203 12.90 -54.30 -17.82
N LYS A 204 11.62 -54.00 -17.89
CA LYS A 204 10.65 -54.84 -18.62
C LYS A 204 10.94 -54.90 -20.12
N GLU A 205 11.29 -53.75 -20.73
CA GLU A 205 11.72 -53.68 -22.15
C GLU A 205 13.02 -54.47 -22.41
N GLY A 206 13.95 -54.49 -21.47
CA GLY A 206 15.18 -55.28 -21.52
C GLY A 206 14.92 -56.81 -21.44
N GLU A 207 14.08 -57.21 -20.51
CA GLU A 207 13.63 -58.64 -20.35
C GLU A 207 12.89 -59.16 -21.59
N ASP A 208 12.02 -58.32 -22.18
CA ASP A 208 11.28 -58.70 -23.39
C ASP A 208 12.22 -58.77 -24.61
N GLY A 209 13.25 -57.93 -24.68
CA GLY A 209 14.29 -57.96 -25.69
C GLY A 209 15.14 -59.25 -25.64
N GLU A 210 15.57 -59.65 -24.43
CA GLU A 210 16.32 -60.93 -24.24
C GLU A 210 15.50 -62.15 -24.62
N LYS A 211 14.22 -62.18 -24.24
CA LYS A 211 13.28 -63.30 -24.60
C LYS A 211 13.07 -63.41 -26.11
N LYS A 212 13.09 -62.29 -26.82
CA LYS A 212 12.95 -62.26 -28.28
C LYS A 212 14.21 -62.78 -28.99
N LEU A 213 15.38 -62.34 -28.51
CA LEU A 213 16.66 -62.84 -29.01
C LEU A 213 16.86 -64.36 -28.81
N ALA A 214 16.43 -64.89 -27.66
CA ALA A 214 16.47 -66.32 -27.36
C ALA A 214 15.52 -67.18 -28.24
N LYS A 215 14.43 -66.59 -28.74
CA LYS A 215 13.51 -67.26 -29.68
C LYS A 215 14.01 -67.29 -31.12
N ASP A 216 14.79 -66.31 -31.51
CA ASP A 216 15.31 -66.21 -32.87
C ASP A 216 16.59 -67.06 -33.11
N GLN A 217 17.07 -67.75 -32.04
CA GLN A 217 18.24 -68.65 -32.09
C GLN A 217 17.90 -70.15 -32.06
N ILE A 218 16.62 -70.51 -32.11
CA ILE A 218 16.09 -71.87 -32.21
C ILE A 218 15.49 -72.09 -33.60
#